data_03872ab3645094c8aae143999d71ebec
#
_entry.id   03872ab3645094c8aae143999d71ebec
#
_cell.length_a   1.000
_cell.length_b   1.000
_cell.length_c   1.000
_cell.angle_alpha   90.00
_cell.angle_beta   90.00
_cell.angle_gamma   90.00
#
_symmetry.space_group_name_H-M   'P 1'
#
loop_
_entity.id
_entity.type
_entity.pdbx_description
1 polymer ?
#
loop_
_entity_poly.entity_id
_entity_poly.type
_entity_poly.pdbx_seq_one_letter_code
_entity_poly.pdbx_strand_id
1 'polypeptide(L)'
;MGPAGGQGGVSLAKPMLLEWKGFVQNRSQAMNVIRFSDLCASGQARDKRVFIRADLNVPQDDAGHITEDTRIRASVPCIQMALQAGAAVMVTSHLGRPTEGEFKPEDSLAPVAKRLGELLGRDVPLVSNWVDGVTIAPGQVVLLENCRLNVGEKKNKEELARKLAALCDIFVHDAFGTAHRAEGTTYGIAQYAPVACAGPLLAAEIDAITQALANPKRPLAAIVAGSKVSTKLTILQSLAKNVDQLIVGGGIANTFMLAAGLKIGKSLAEPDLLGEATAVIAAMKARGAEVPIPTDVVVAKTFAIDAPATVKKATEVDDDDLILDIGPETAARLATQLKAAGTIVWNGPVGVFEFPAFENGTKVIAQAIAESSAFSIAGGGDTLAAIAKYGIEKQVGYISTGGGAFLEVLEGKTLPAFEILSRRASEQ
;
A
#
# COMPACT_ATOMS: atom_id res chain seq x y z
N MET A 1 -23.93 28.77 -56.75
CA MET A 1 -24.15 27.38 -56.28
C MET A 1 -22.96 26.99 -55.43
N GLY A 2 -23.08 27.10 -54.13
CA GLY A 2 -22.10 26.54 -53.20
C GLY A 2 -22.52 25.14 -52.75
N PRO A 3 -21.65 24.40 -52.12
CA PRO A 3 -22.14 23.69 -50.93
C PRO A 3 -21.30 23.88 -49.69
N ALA A 4 -22.01 23.75 -48.59
CA ALA A 4 -21.60 23.95 -47.23
C ALA A 4 -20.61 22.91 -46.72
N GLY A 5 -19.65 23.38 -45.93
CA GLY A 5 -18.76 22.53 -45.13
C GLY A 5 -19.41 22.11 -43.83
N GLY A 6 -19.45 20.82 -43.60
CA GLY A 6 -19.84 20.24 -42.30
C GLY A 6 -18.67 20.17 -41.34
N GLN A 7 -18.76 20.87 -40.23
CA GLN A 7 -17.90 20.69 -39.06
C GLN A 7 -18.39 19.48 -38.28
N GLY A 8 -17.56 18.46 -38.18
CA GLY A 8 -17.74 17.32 -37.26
C GLY A 8 -16.65 17.30 -36.21
N GLY A 9 -16.77 18.14 -35.20
CA GLY A 9 -15.96 18.07 -34.00
C GLY A 9 -16.47 16.98 -33.08
N VAL A 10 -15.84 15.82 -33.07
CA VAL A 10 -16.14 14.75 -32.10
C VAL A 10 -15.51 15.13 -30.76
N SER A 11 -16.35 15.59 -29.85
CA SER A 11 -15.95 15.83 -28.44
C SER A 11 -15.79 14.50 -27.70
N LEU A 12 -14.56 14.02 -27.61
CA LEU A 12 -14.17 12.81 -26.86
C LEU A 12 -14.01 13.02 -25.33
N ALA A 13 -14.32 14.20 -24.82
CA ALA A 13 -14.09 14.53 -23.39
C ALA A 13 -15.22 14.13 -22.43
N LYS A 14 -16.42 13.82 -22.92
CA LYS A 14 -17.57 13.48 -22.03
C LYS A 14 -17.59 12.06 -21.44
N PRO A 15 -17.19 10.99 -22.14
CA PRO A 15 -17.23 9.63 -21.59
C PRO A 15 -16.23 9.41 -20.44
N MET A 16 -15.01 9.94 -20.55
CA MET A 16 -13.95 9.75 -19.54
C MET A 16 -14.24 10.43 -18.19
N LEU A 17 -14.93 11.59 -18.20
CA LEU A 17 -15.33 12.29 -16.96
C LEU A 17 -16.48 11.58 -16.24
N LEU A 18 -17.34 10.88 -16.96
CA LEU A 18 -18.43 10.08 -16.38
C LEU A 18 -17.91 8.77 -15.76
N GLU A 19 -16.98 8.09 -16.42
CA GLU A 19 -16.32 6.90 -15.86
C GLU A 19 -15.50 7.23 -14.60
N TRP A 20 -14.83 8.38 -14.58
CA TRP A 20 -14.09 8.83 -13.41
C TRP A 20 -15.01 9.25 -12.26
N LYS A 21 -16.11 9.94 -12.50
CA LYS A 21 -17.11 10.27 -11.46
C LYS A 21 -17.74 9.01 -10.88
N GLY A 22 -18.05 8.01 -11.70
CA GLY A 22 -18.49 6.70 -11.26
C GLY A 22 -17.43 5.95 -10.42
N PHE A 23 -16.17 6.07 -10.80
CA PHE A 23 -15.03 5.49 -10.08
C PHE A 23 -14.80 6.14 -8.70
N VAL A 24 -14.87 7.49 -8.61
CA VAL A 24 -14.75 8.22 -7.33
C VAL A 24 -15.97 7.99 -6.45
N GLN A 25 -17.17 7.95 -7.03
CA GLN A 25 -18.43 7.73 -6.32
C GLN A 25 -18.52 6.28 -5.80
N ASN A 26 -18.07 5.29 -6.57
CA ASN A 26 -17.92 3.90 -6.12
C ASN A 26 -16.86 3.76 -5.02
N ARG A 27 -15.75 4.50 -5.07
CA ARG A 27 -14.73 4.46 -4.02
C ARG A 27 -15.18 5.12 -2.72
N SER A 28 -15.89 6.24 -2.76
CA SER A 28 -16.41 6.85 -1.53
C SER A 28 -17.48 5.98 -0.87
N GLN A 29 -18.29 5.25 -1.64
CA GLN A 29 -19.21 4.23 -1.12
C GLN A 29 -18.48 2.99 -0.61
N ALA A 30 -17.44 2.52 -1.33
CA ALA A 30 -16.63 1.35 -0.95
C ALA A 30 -15.70 1.60 0.25
N MET A 31 -15.64 2.80 0.79
CA MET A 31 -14.82 3.16 1.96
C MET A 31 -15.65 3.53 3.20
N ASN A 32 -16.97 3.43 3.12
CA ASN A 32 -17.81 3.54 4.31
C ASN A 32 -17.85 2.20 5.04
N VAL A 33 -17.22 2.14 6.21
CA VAL A 33 -17.09 0.93 7.03
C VAL A 33 -17.47 1.23 8.47
N ILE A 34 -18.01 0.24 9.16
CA ILE A 34 -18.20 0.31 10.61
C ILE A 34 -16.80 0.32 11.25
N ARG A 35 -16.59 1.21 12.21
CA ARG A 35 -15.31 1.31 12.94
C ARG A 35 -15.42 0.60 14.29
N PHE A 36 -14.45 -0.22 14.59
CA PHE A 36 -14.40 -0.92 15.87
C PHE A 36 -14.30 0.06 17.05
N SER A 37 -13.61 1.19 16.87
CA SER A 37 -13.54 2.27 17.86
C SER A 37 -14.92 2.78 18.28
N ASP A 38 -15.85 2.92 17.33
CA ASP A 38 -17.18 3.43 17.60
C ASP A 38 -18.04 2.39 18.33
N LEU A 39 -17.88 1.12 18.00
CA LEU A 39 -18.52 0.02 18.72
C LEU A 39 -18.05 -0.08 20.18
N CYS A 40 -16.75 0.15 20.42
CA CYS A 40 -16.19 0.21 21.76
C CYS A 40 -16.71 1.44 22.54
N ALA A 41 -16.67 2.61 21.93
CA ALA A 41 -17.11 3.87 22.55
C ALA A 41 -18.60 3.86 22.90
N SER A 42 -19.44 3.22 22.09
CA SER A 42 -20.88 3.07 22.32
C SER A 42 -21.25 1.92 23.27
N GLY A 43 -20.26 1.15 23.76
CA GLY A 43 -20.46 0.02 24.67
C GLY A 43 -20.97 -1.26 23.99
N GLN A 44 -21.06 -1.29 22.66
CA GLN A 44 -21.56 -2.45 21.90
C GLN A 44 -20.60 -3.64 21.91
N ALA A 45 -19.31 -3.43 22.24
CA ALA A 45 -18.32 -4.49 22.36
C ALA A 45 -18.29 -5.17 23.74
N ARG A 46 -18.99 -4.62 24.76
CA ARG A 46 -19.00 -5.18 26.11
C ARG A 46 -19.64 -6.57 26.13
N ASP A 47 -18.98 -7.50 26.79
CA ASP A 47 -19.38 -8.90 26.93
C ASP A 47 -19.55 -9.65 25.61
N LYS A 48 -19.02 -9.09 24.50
CA LYS A 48 -19.04 -9.71 23.18
C LYS A 48 -17.78 -10.52 22.92
N ARG A 49 -17.93 -11.58 22.13
CA ARG A 49 -16.84 -12.34 21.57
C ARG A 49 -16.33 -11.57 20.36
N VAL A 50 -15.11 -11.03 20.46
CA VAL A 50 -14.47 -10.22 19.41
C VAL A 50 -13.37 -11.03 18.75
N PHE A 51 -13.48 -11.25 17.45
CA PHE A 51 -12.49 -11.93 16.65
C PHE A 51 -11.69 -10.90 15.85
N ILE A 52 -10.39 -10.74 16.16
CA ILE A 52 -9.50 -9.77 15.50
C ILE A 52 -8.60 -10.50 14.51
N ARG A 53 -8.70 -10.16 13.23
CA ARG A 53 -7.72 -10.54 12.22
C ARG A 53 -6.61 -9.50 12.18
N ALA A 54 -5.48 -9.84 12.81
CA ALA A 54 -4.28 -9.01 12.87
C ALA A 54 -3.25 -9.43 11.81
N ASP A 55 -2.27 -8.60 11.53
CA ASP A 55 -1.08 -8.96 10.76
C ASP A 55 0.11 -9.13 11.70
N LEU A 56 0.34 -10.38 12.13
CA LEU A 56 1.43 -10.79 13.02
C LEU A 56 2.49 -11.63 12.28
N ASN A 57 2.52 -11.52 10.95
CA ASN A 57 3.49 -12.23 10.11
C ASN A 57 4.86 -11.53 10.19
N VAL A 58 5.58 -11.80 11.27
CA VAL A 58 6.89 -11.22 11.59
C VAL A 58 8.03 -12.10 11.10
N PRO A 59 9.19 -11.52 10.75
CA PRO A 59 10.37 -12.28 10.41
C PRO A 59 10.95 -13.00 11.64
N GLN A 60 11.46 -14.20 11.40
CA GLN A 60 12.12 -15.04 12.39
C GLN A 60 13.48 -15.50 11.87
N ASP A 61 14.43 -15.74 12.78
CA ASP A 61 15.67 -16.41 12.47
C ASP A 61 15.48 -17.94 12.34
N ASP A 62 16.55 -18.65 11.98
CA ASP A 62 16.51 -20.11 11.81
C ASP A 62 16.20 -20.88 13.12
N ALA A 63 16.31 -20.22 14.27
CA ALA A 63 15.96 -20.76 15.58
C ALA A 63 14.51 -20.43 16.00
N GLY A 64 13.77 -19.70 15.16
CA GLY A 64 12.39 -19.28 15.42
C GLY A 64 12.25 -18.04 16.30
N HIS A 65 13.34 -17.31 16.57
CA HIS A 65 13.26 -16.07 17.31
C HIS A 65 12.79 -14.93 16.41
N ILE A 66 11.88 -14.10 16.92
CA ILE A 66 11.40 -12.91 16.24
C ILE A 66 12.54 -11.91 16.13
N THR A 67 12.91 -11.53 14.90
CA THR A 67 13.98 -10.57 14.61
C THR A 67 13.48 -9.13 14.51
N GLU A 68 12.17 -8.95 14.26
CA GLU A 68 11.52 -7.64 14.15
C GLU A 68 10.05 -7.77 14.57
N ASP A 69 9.58 -6.92 15.51
CA ASP A 69 8.26 -7.05 16.14
C ASP A 69 7.29 -5.89 15.87
N THR A 70 7.59 -5.01 14.92
CA THR A 70 6.77 -3.82 14.61
C THR A 70 5.31 -4.15 14.35
N ARG A 71 5.04 -5.25 13.63
CA ARG A 71 3.65 -5.67 13.34
C ARG A 71 2.91 -6.11 14.60
N ILE A 72 3.59 -6.78 15.53
CA ILE A 72 2.99 -7.17 16.81
C ILE A 72 2.66 -5.92 17.60
N ARG A 73 3.62 -4.98 17.74
CA ARG A 73 3.41 -3.69 18.42
C ARG A 73 2.25 -2.90 17.82
N ALA A 74 2.16 -2.86 16.50
CA ALA A 74 1.10 -2.15 15.79
C ALA A 74 -0.30 -2.76 16.04
N SER A 75 -0.39 -4.05 16.36
CA SER A 75 -1.65 -4.74 16.65
C SER A 75 -2.12 -4.56 18.10
N VAL A 76 -1.22 -4.17 19.03
CA VAL A 76 -1.54 -4.00 20.46
C VAL A 76 -2.69 -3.01 20.72
N PRO A 77 -2.76 -1.83 20.08
CA PRO A 77 -3.83 -0.87 20.34
C PRO A 77 -5.23 -1.43 20.10
N CYS A 78 -5.44 -2.20 19.03
CA CYS A 78 -6.74 -2.81 18.75
C CYS A 78 -7.14 -3.83 19.84
N ILE A 79 -6.19 -4.66 20.27
CA ILE A 79 -6.40 -5.66 21.32
C ILE A 79 -6.70 -4.99 22.66
N GLN A 80 -5.95 -3.96 23.03
CA GLN A 80 -6.18 -3.19 24.25
C GLN A 80 -7.54 -2.51 24.24
N MET A 81 -7.93 -1.93 23.11
CA MET A 81 -9.26 -1.31 22.92
C MET A 81 -10.38 -2.31 23.19
N ALA A 82 -10.28 -3.53 22.64
CA ALA A 82 -11.24 -4.60 22.87
C ALA A 82 -11.32 -5.04 24.34
N LEU A 83 -10.15 -5.22 24.98
CA LEU A 83 -10.07 -5.58 26.40
C LEU A 83 -10.64 -4.50 27.32
N GLN A 84 -10.34 -3.23 27.05
CA GLN A 84 -10.87 -2.08 27.80
C GLN A 84 -12.38 -1.94 27.64
N ALA A 85 -12.92 -2.32 26.48
CA ALA A 85 -14.36 -2.38 26.26
C ALA A 85 -15.06 -3.55 26.99
N GLY A 86 -14.32 -4.46 27.62
CA GLY A 86 -14.84 -5.61 28.34
C GLY A 86 -15.20 -6.79 27.44
N ALA A 87 -14.57 -6.91 26.28
CA ALA A 87 -14.81 -8.00 25.34
C ALA A 87 -14.03 -9.28 25.71
N ALA A 88 -14.47 -10.42 25.21
CA ALA A 88 -13.71 -11.66 25.13
C ALA A 88 -12.95 -11.66 23.78
N VAL A 89 -11.61 -11.62 23.82
CA VAL A 89 -10.78 -11.26 22.66
C VAL A 89 -10.06 -12.46 22.09
N MET A 90 -10.37 -12.81 20.85
CA MET A 90 -9.68 -13.83 20.06
C MET A 90 -8.90 -13.13 18.95
N VAL A 91 -7.60 -13.39 18.87
CA VAL A 91 -6.71 -12.80 17.83
C VAL A 91 -6.17 -13.91 16.96
N THR A 92 -6.14 -13.72 15.65
CA THR A 92 -5.41 -14.63 14.76
C THR A 92 -4.64 -13.87 13.70
N SER A 93 -3.68 -14.56 13.10
CA SER A 93 -2.89 -14.09 11.96
C SER A 93 -2.43 -15.28 11.15
N HIS A 94 -1.91 -15.00 9.96
CA HIS A 94 -1.05 -15.94 9.27
C HIS A 94 0.42 -15.73 9.71
N LEU A 95 1.20 -16.78 9.58
CA LEU A 95 2.67 -16.76 9.66
C LEU A 95 3.22 -17.61 8.51
N GLY A 96 4.12 -17.04 7.72
CA GLY A 96 4.74 -17.76 6.61
C GLY A 96 3.76 -18.26 5.55
N ARG A 97 4.10 -19.38 4.95
CA ARG A 97 3.33 -20.01 3.86
C ARG A 97 3.16 -21.52 4.09
N PRO A 98 2.52 -21.94 5.18
CA PRO A 98 2.34 -23.36 5.47
C PRO A 98 1.45 -24.04 4.43
N THR A 99 1.55 -25.38 4.37
CA THR A 99 0.56 -26.20 3.70
C THR A 99 -0.68 -26.36 4.56
N GLU A 100 -1.87 -26.10 4.02
CA GLU A 100 -3.13 -26.26 4.77
C GLU A 100 -3.28 -27.72 5.26
N GLY A 101 -3.61 -27.89 6.53
CA GLY A 101 -3.77 -29.18 7.19
C GLY A 101 -2.47 -29.83 7.71
N GLU A 102 -1.30 -29.23 7.44
CA GLU A 102 0.00 -29.76 7.86
C GLU A 102 0.65 -28.81 8.88
N PHE A 103 0.66 -29.20 10.16
CA PHE A 103 1.34 -28.42 11.19
C PHE A 103 2.84 -28.73 11.21
N LYS A 104 3.65 -27.67 11.22
CA LYS A 104 5.07 -27.72 11.52
C LYS A 104 5.40 -26.69 12.61
N PRO A 105 6.37 -26.98 13.50
CA PRO A 105 6.72 -26.06 14.60
C PRO A 105 7.07 -24.64 14.14
N GLU A 106 7.74 -24.52 13.00
CA GLU A 106 8.12 -23.23 12.40
C GLU A 106 6.92 -22.39 11.91
N ASP A 107 5.76 -23.01 11.71
CA ASP A 107 4.53 -22.35 11.29
C ASP A 107 3.69 -21.86 12.49
N SER A 108 4.11 -22.16 13.72
CA SER A 108 3.37 -21.83 14.93
C SER A 108 3.49 -20.36 15.32
N LEU A 109 2.39 -19.79 15.79
CA LEU A 109 2.34 -18.46 16.40
C LEU A 109 2.80 -18.46 17.88
N ALA A 110 3.34 -19.55 18.41
CA ALA A 110 3.81 -19.62 19.82
C ALA A 110 4.80 -18.50 20.19
N PRO A 111 5.84 -18.19 19.38
CA PRO A 111 6.73 -17.06 19.67
C PRO A 111 5.99 -15.71 19.68
N VAL A 112 5.00 -15.56 18.81
CA VAL A 112 4.15 -14.34 18.72
C VAL A 112 3.26 -14.23 19.96
N ALA A 113 2.67 -15.33 20.45
CA ALA A 113 1.86 -15.34 21.67
C ALA A 113 2.67 -14.86 22.88
N LYS A 114 3.90 -15.37 23.02
CA LYS A 114 4.83 -14.95 24.08
C LYS A 114 5.12 -13.45 23.99
N ARG A 115 5.50 -12.96 22.80
CA ARG A 115 5.83 -11.54 22.59
C ARG A 115 4.63 -10.64 22.81
N LEU A 116 3.47 -11.05 22.36
CA LEU A 116 2.23 -10.31 22.57
C LEU A 116 1.87 -10.22 24.07
N GLY A 117 2.07 -11.31 24.81
CA GLY A 117 1.90 -11.33 26.27
C GLY A 117 2.81 -10.34 27.00
N GLU A 118 4.08 -10.28 26.60
CA GLU A 118 5.05 -9.30 27.14
C GLU A 118 4.57 -7.85 26.88
N LEU A 119 4.10 -7.55 25.68
CA LEU A 119 3.64 -6.21 25.29
C LEU A 119 2.33 -5.81 25.96
N LEU A 120 1.44 -6.76 26.22
CA LEU A 120 0.16 -6.53 26.90
C LEU A 120 0.29 -6.59 28.43
N GLY A 121 1.42 -7.06 28.97
CA GLY A 121 1.64 -7.25 30.40
C GLY A 121 0.69 -8.29 31.02
N ARG A 122 0.31 -9.31 30.24
CA ARG A 122 -0.61 -10.38 30.67
C ARG A 122 -0.37 -11.66 29.89
N ASP A 123 -0.90 -12.77 30.41
CA ASP A 123 -0.86 -14.04 29.70
C ASP A 123 -1.75 -14.01 28.45
N VAL A 124 -1.22 -14.56 27.34
CA VAL A 124 -1.91 -14.72 26.04
C VAL A 124 -1.76 -16.19 25.62
N PRO A 125 -2.68 -17.05 26.05
CA PRO A 125 -2.65 -18.46 25.69
C PRO A 125 -2.79 -18.65 24.17
N LEU A 126 -2.01 -19.60 23.62
CA LEU A 126 -2.17 -20.06 22.24
C LEU A 126 -3.18 -21.21 22.18
N VAL A 127 -4.18 -21.09 21.31
CA VAL A 127 -5.22 -22.12 21.12
C VAL A 127 -5.00 -22.77 19.74
N SER A 128 -4.67 -24.06 19.71
CA SER A 128 -4.29 -24.77 18.47
C SER A 128 -5.49 -25.23 17.65
N ASN A 129 -6.47 -25.89 18.25
CA ASN A 129 -7.65 -26.43 17.56
C ASN A 129 -8.87 -25.56 17.84
N TRP A 130 -8.97 -24.43 17.17
CA TRP A 130 -9.91 -23.38 17.53
C TRP A 130 -11.13 -23.24 16.60
N VAL A 131 -11.10 -23.83 15.41
CA VAL A 131 -12.13 -23.63 14.37
C VAL A 131 -13.51 -24.16 14.82
N ASP A 132 -13.53 -25.23 15.62
CA ASP A 132 -14.77 -25.86 16.10
C ASP A 132 -15.24 -25.34 17.46
N GLY A 133 -14.55 -24.36 18.03
CA GLY A 133 -14.95 -23.67 19.24
C GLY A 133 -13.79 -23.12 20.07
N VAL A 134 -14.05 -22.01 20.74
CA VAL A 134 -13.09 -21.38 21.68
C VAL A 134 -13.85 -21.00 22.95
N THR A 135 -13.34 -21.48 24.09
CA THR A 135 -13.85 -21.06 25.41
C THR A 135 -13.07 -19.86 25.90
N ILE A 136 -13.72 -18.72 26.03
CA ILE A 136 -13.13 -17.47 26.48
C ILE A 136 -14.16 -16.61 27.21
N ALA A 137 -13.76 -15.93 28.28
CA ALA A 137 -14.60 -15.03 29.05
C ALA A 137 -14.27 -13.55 28.76
N PRO A 138 -15.23 -12.62 28.99
CA PRO A 138 -14.97 -11.19 28.92
C PRO A 138 -13.73 -10.77 29.72
N GLY A 139 -12.92 -9.88 29.14
CA GLY A 139 -11.66 -9.42 29.72
C GLY A 139 -10.48 -10.36 29.51
N GLN A 140 -10.67 -11.51 28.89
CA GLN A 140 -9.60 -12.42 28.49
C GLN A 140 -9.19 -12.19 27.03
N VAL A 141 -7.94 -12.59 26.71
CA VAL A 141 -7.42 -12.60 25.34
C VAL A 141 -6.72 -13.93 25.10
N VAL A 142 -6.91 -14.50 23.91
CA VAL A 142 -6.19 -15.67 23.41
C VAL A 142 -5.68 -15.42 21.99
N LEU A 143 -4.55 -16.02 21.65
CA LEU A 143 -4.07 -16.10 20.28
C LEU A 143 -4.50 -17.44 19.68
N LEU A 144 -5.19 -17.41 18.57
CA LEU A 144 -5.59 -18.58 17.81
C LEU A 144 -4.45 -18.93 16.84
N GLU A 145 -4.08 -20.20 16.78
CA GLU A 145 -2.97 -20.70 15.95
C GLU A 145 -3.15 -20.30 14.49
N ASN A 146 -2.02 -20.18 13.79
CA ASN A 146 -1.87 -19.75 12.40
C ASN A 146 -3.06 -20.13 11.49
N CYS A 147 -3.81 -19.13 11.07
CA CYS A 147 -5.04 -19.34 10.31
C CYS A 147 -4.81 -20.09 8.99
N ARG A 148 -3.60 -20.00 8.41
CA ARG A 148 -3.25 -20.69 7.16
C ARG A 148 -3.06 -22.19 7.30
N LEU A 149 -3.07 -22.73 8.51
CA LEU A 149 -3.11 -24.17 8.74
C LEU A 149 -4.50 -24.76 8.50
N ASN A 150 -5.56 -23.94 8.50
CA ASN A 150 -6.93 -24.41 8.32
C ASN A 150 -7.22 -24.69 6.85
N VAL A 151 -7.72 -25.91 6.57
CA VAL A 151 -8.10 -26.32 5.22
C VAL A 151 -9.25 -25.45 4.71
N GLY A 152 -9.03 -24.77 3.60
CA GLY A 152 -10.01 -23.89 2.97
C GLY A 152 -9.80 -22.40 3.25
N GLU A 153 -8.83 -22.03 4.08
CA GLU A 153 -8.50 -20.63 4.38
C GLU A 153 -8.15 -19.83 3.11
N LYS A 154 -7.15 -20.29 2.35
CA LYS A 154 -6.69 -19.59 1.14
C LYS A 154 -7.76 -19.52 0.04
N LYS A 155 -8.64 -20.50 -0.02
CA LYS A 155 -9.72 -20.58 -1.03
C LYS A 155 -11.03 -19.98 -0.55
N ASN A 156 -11.04 -19.37 0.63
CA ASN A 156 -12.24 -18.78 1.24
C ASN A 156 -13.45 -19.74 1.20
N LYS A 157 -13.24 -21.00 1.62
CA LYS A 157 -14.33 -21.99 1.58
C LYS A 157 -15.45 -21.60 2.52
N GLU A 158 -16.68 -21.64 2.03
CA GLU A 158 -17.87 -21.22 2.75
C GLU A 158 -18.06 -21.98 4.07
N GLU A 159 -17.82 -23.29 4.08
CA GLU A 159 -17.92 -24.11 5.29
C GLU A 159 -17.01 -23.59 6.40
N LEU A 160 -15.74 -23.28 6.08
CA LEU A 160 -14.82 -22.70 7.04
C LEU A 160 -15.28 -21.30 7.47
N ALA A 161 -15.66 -20.45 6.51
CA ALA A 161 -16.09 -19.08 6.79
C ALA A 161 -17.29 -19.04 7.76
N ARG A 162 -18.25 -19.93 7.64
CA ARG A 162 -19.39 -20.06 8.56
C ARG A 162 -18.97 -20.52 9.95
N LYS A 163 -18.05 -21.48 10.05
CA LYS A 163 -17.48 -21.90 11.34
C LYS A 163 -16.76 -20.76 12.04
N LEU A 164 -15.92 -20.01 11.30
CA LEU A 164 -15.21 -18.85 11.82
C LEU A 164 -16.18 -17.78 12.34
N ALA A 165 -17.22 -17.46 11.59
CA ALA A 165 -18.23 -16.48 11.97
C ALA A 165 -19.01 -16.89 13.22
N ALA A 166 -19.24 -18.19 13.43
CA ALA A 166 -19.94 -18.71 14.62
C ALA A 166 -19.13 -18.53 15.92
N LEU A 167 -17.82 -18.31 15.82
CA LEU A 167 -16.96 -18.08 16.99
C LEU A 167 -17.16 -16.69 17.60
N CYS A 168 -17.67 -15.72 16.86
CA CYS A 168 -17.69 -14.33 17.30
C CYS A 168 -19.04 -13.64 17.13
N ASP A 169 -19.22 -12.58 17.90
CA ASP A 169 -20.32 -11.63 17.75
C ASP A 169 -19.87 -10.41 16.91
N ILE A 170 -18.58 -10.07 16.99
CA ILE A 170 -17.97 -8.98 16.23
C ILE A 170 -16.67 -9.50 15.58
N PHE A 171 -16.59 -9.38 14.25
CA PHE A 171 -15.36 -9.57 13.49
C PHE A 171 -14.69 -8.23 13.24
N VAL A 172 -13.40 -8.14 13.55
CA VAL A 172 -12.56 -6.96 13.35
C VAL A 172 -11.46 -7.29 12.35
N HIS A 173 -11.46 -6.66 11.19
CA HIS A 173 -10.36 -6.72 10.26
C HIS A 173 -9.36 -5.60 10.57
N ASP A 174 -8.18 -5.95 11.04
CA ASP A 174 -7.11 -4.99 11.41
C ASP A 174 -5.76 -5.34 10.79
N ALA A 175 -5.78 -5.82 9.55
CA ALA A 175 -4.62 -6.33 8.82
C ALA A 175 -4.58 -5.82 7.38
N PHE A 176 -4.22 -4.56 7.16
CA PHE A 176 -4.20 -3.96 5.81
C PHE A 176 -3.28 -4.72 4.86
N GLY A 177 -2.14 -5.24 5.33
CA GLY A 177 -1.22 -6.04 4.52
C GLY A 177 -1.86 -7.27 3.84
N THR A 178 -3.00 -7.73 4.34
CA THR A 178 -3.78 -8.85 3.78
C THR A 178 -5.10 -8.45 3.14
N ALA A 179 -5.43 -7.17 3.15
CA ALA A 179 -6.73 -6.65 2.67
C ALA A 179 -7.01 -6.92 1.18
N HIS A 180 -5.94 -7.17 0.40
CA HIS A 180 -6.01 -7.52 -1.02
C HIS A 180 -6.33 -9.00 -1.29
N ARG A 181 -6.51 -9.82 -0.24
CA ARG A 181 -6.76 -11.27 -0.34
C ARG A 181 -8.17 -11.60 0.13
N ALA A 182 -8.92 -12.32 -0.69
CA ALA A 182 -10.20 -12.89 -0.31
C ALA A 182 -9.99 -14.29 0.29
N GLU A 183 -9.54 -14.35 1.54
CA GLU A 183 -9.31 -15.59 2.31
C GLU A 183 -10.38 -15.79 3.38
N GLY A 184 -10.44 -16.95 4.04
CA GLY A 184 -11.45 -17.26 5.06
C GLY A 184 -11.48 -16.25 6.20
N THR A 185 -10.31 -15.88 6.76
CA THR A 185 -10.19 -14.95 7.90
C THR A 185 -10.12 -13.48 7.51
N THR A 186 -10.07 -13.13 6.21
CA THR A 186 -10.04 -11.73 5.74
C THR A 186 -11.34 -11.30 5.09
N TYR A 187 -12.00 -12.20 4.38
CA TYR A 187 -13.23 -11.94 3.62
C TYR A 187 -14.40 -12.83 4.08
N GLY A 188 -14.19 -14.15 4.12
CA GLY A 188 -15.26 -15.12 4.37
C GLY A 188 -15.94 -14.92 5.72
N ILE A 189 -15.18 -14.79 6.79
CA ILE A 189 -15.73 -14.54 8.13
C ILE A 189 -16.60 -13.26 8.15
N ALA A 190 -16.17 -12.20 7.44
CA ALA A 190 -16.92 -10.95 7.37
C ALA A 190 -18.26 -11.10 6.66
N GLN A 191 -18.41 -12.08 5.75
CA GLN A 191 -19.69 -12.33 5.08
C GLN A 191 -20.78 -12.83 6.04
N TYR A 192 -20.38 -13.60 7.07
CA TYR A 192 -21.32 -14.34 7.92
C TYR A 192 -21.33 -13.90 9.39
N ALA A 193 -20.32 -13.17 9.86
CA ALA A 193 -20.28 -12.66 11.22
C ALA A 193 -21.47 -11.71 11.49
N PRO A 194 -22.06 -11.69 12.70
CA PRO A 194 -23.15 -10.77 13.03
C PRO A 194 -22.78 -9.31 12.76
N VAL A 195 -21.62 -8.88 13.22
CA VAL A 195 -21.05 -7.56 12.94
C VAL A 195 -19.66 -7.74 12.32
N ALA A 196 -19.36 -6.98 11.25
CA ALA A 196 -18.04 -6.94 10.62
C ALA A 196 -17.57 -5.49 10.51
N CYS A 197 -16.39 -5.19 11.04
CA CYS A 197 -15.89 -3.81 11.15
C CYS A 197 -14.37 -3.71 10.87
N ALA A 198 -13.92 -2.49 10.65
CA ALA A 198 -12.50 -2.15 10.53
C ALA A 198 -11.90 -1.86 11.91
N GLY A 199 -10.77 -2.47 12.21
CA GLY A 199 -9.94 -2.11 13.34
C GLY A 199 -9.20 -0.78 13.10
N PRO A 200 -8.51 -0.23 14.10
CA PRO A 200 -7.89 1.08 14.01
C PRO A 200 -6.82 1.20 12.94
N LEU A 201 -6.00 0.15 12.69
CA LEU A 201 -5.01 0.15 11.61
C LEU A 201 -5.67 0.20 10.24
N LEU A 202 -6.67 -0.66 10.01
CA LEU A 202 -7.37 -0.69 8.73
C LEU A 202 -8.15 0.61 8.49
N ALA A 203 -8.77 1.16 9.52
CA ALA A 203 -9.49 2.44 9.44
C ALA A 203 -8.55 3.59 9.08
N ALA A 204 -7.36 3.65 9.68
CA ALA A 204 -6.36 4.67 9.35
C ALA A 204 -5.86 4.57 7.90
N GLU A 205 -5.65 3.35 7.39
CA GLU A 205 -5.32 3.12 5.97
C GLU A 205 -6.45 3.61 5.04
N ILE A 206 -7.69 3.29 5.36
CA ILE A 206 -8.87 3.74 4.60
C ILE A 206 -8.94 5.27 4.57
N ASP A 207 -8.74 5.93 5.72
CA ASP A 207 -8.76 7.39 5.82
C ASP A 207 -7.64 8.03 4.99
N ALA A 208 -6.41 7.53 5.12
CA ALA A 208 -5.26 8.04 4.37
C ALA A 208 -5.42 7.86 2.85
N ILE A 209 -5.88 6.68 2.40
CA ILE A 209 -6.16 6.39 1.00
C ILE A 209 -7.29 7.28 0.47
N THR A 210 -8.36 7.47 1.24
CA THR A 210 -9.48 8.33 0.88
C THR A 210 -9.02 9.77 0.70
N GLN A 211 -8.25 10.28 1.65
CA GLN A 211 -7.70 11.63 1.60
C GLN A 211 -6.77 11.83 0.40
N ALA A 212 -5.91 10.85 0.12
CA ALA A 212 -4.91 10.96 -0.96
C ALA A 212 -5.50 10.77 -2.36
N LEU A 213 -6.47 9.88 -2.55
CA LEU A 213 -6.90 9.45 -3.87
C LEU A 213 -8.35 9.76 -4.22
N ALA A 214 -9.27 9.72 -3.25
CA ALA A 214 -10.68 10.03 -3.49
C ALA A 214 -10.95 11.54 -3.40
N ASN A 215 -10.37 12.20 -2.40
CA ASN A 215 -10.57 13.61 -2.13
C ASN A 215 -9.23 14.37 -2.00
N PRO A 216 -8.33 14.32 -3.01
CA PRO A 216 -7.03 14.94 -2.91
C PRO A 216 -7.12 16.47 -2.93
N LYS A 217 -6.36 17.13 -2.06
CA LYS A 217 -6.06 18.55 -2.23
C LYS A 217 -5.09 18.68 -3.40
N ARG A 218 -5.44 19.53 -4.36
CA ARG A 218 -4.63 19.72 -5.57
C ARG A 218 -3.58 20.82 -5.39
N PRO A 219 -2.45 20.77 -6.14
CA PRO A 219 -2.06 19.73 -7.10
C PRO A 219 -1.80 18.37 -6.43
N LEU A 220 -2.17 17.28 -7.11
CA LEU A 220 -1.86 15.91 -6.71
C LEU A 220 -0.62 15.44 -7.47
N ALA A 221 0.48 15.22 -6.76
CA ALA A 221 1.71 14.67 -7.30
C ALA A 221 1.85 13.19 -6.90
N ALA A 222 2.21 12.34 -7.84
CA ALA A 222 2.54 10.95 -7.57
C ALA A 222 3.98 10.65 -8.02
N ILE A 223 4.72 9.93 -7.19
CA ILE A 223 6.04 9.41 -7.50
C ILE A 223 5.91 7.89 -7.66
N VAL A 224 6.20 7.39 -8.86
CA VAL A 224 6.22 5.96 -9.17
C VAL A 224 7.59 5.63 -9.74
N ALA A 225 8.40 4.94 -8.95
CA ALA A 225 9.76 4.59 -9.31
C ALA A 225 10.02 3.10 -9.12
N GLY A 226 10.98 2.58 -9.85
CA GLY A 226 11.36 1.17 -9.83
C GLY A 226 12.16 0.78 -11.06
N SER A 227 12.55 -0.49 -11.13
CA SER A 227 13.41 -0.99 -12.19
C SER A 227 12.70 -1.21 -13.53
N LYS A 228 11.39 -1.55 -13.51
CA LYS A 228 10.65 -2.01 -14.70
C LYS A 228 9.27 -1.37 -14.80
N VAL A 229 8.95 -0.84 -15.98
CA VAL A 229 7.59 -0.36 -16.35
C VAL A 229 6.58 -1.49 -16.26
N SER A 230 6.92 -2.70 -16.76
CA SER A 230 6.03 -3.87 -16.79
C SER A 230 5.46 -4.23 -15.43
N THR A 231 6.22 -4.02 -14.36
CA THR A 231 5.78 -4.32 -12.98
C THR A 231 4.85 -3.26 -12.40
N LYS A 232 4.82 -2.04 -12.96
CA LYS A 232 4.04 -0.90 -12.46
C LYS A 232 3.15 -0.25 -13.53
N LEU A 233 3.03 -0.88 -14.69
CA LEU A 233 2.28 -0.30 -15.82
C LEU A 233 0.83 0.05 -15.44
N THR A 234 0.13 -0.84 -14.75
CA THR A 234 -1.25 -0.62 -14.30
C THR A 234 -1.35 0.56 -13.34
N ILE A 235 -0.35 0.70 -12.44
CA ILE A 235 -0.26 1.84 -11.52
C ILE A 235 -0.07 3.15 -12.29
N LEU A 236 0.88 3.18 -13.23
CA LEU A 236 1.15 4.35 -14.06
C LEU A 236 -0.08 4.77 -14.86
N GLN A 237 -0.75 3.82 -15.49
CA GLN A 237 -1.99 4.06 -16.25
C GLN A 237 -3.15 4.52 -15.37
N SER A 238 -3.29 3.95 -14.17
CA SER A 238 -4.34 4.34 -13.22
C SER A 238 -4.12 5.76 -12.71
N LEU A 239 -2.91 6.07 -12.25
CA LEU A 239 -2.57 7.38 -11.71
C LEU A 239 -2.60 8.47 -12.78
N ALA A 240 -2.18 8.17 -14.01
CA ALA A 240 -2.23 9.10 -15.14
C ALA A 240 -3.63 9.68 -15.42
N LYS A 241 -4.68 9.02 -14.95
CA LYS A 241 -6.06 9.50 -15.07
C LYS A 241 -6.44 10.58 -14.06
N ASN A 242 -5.69 10.70 -12.96
CA ASN A 242 -6.09 11.54 -11.83
C ASN A 242 -5.03 12.54 -11.36
N VAL A 243 -3.75 12.20 -11.44
CA VAL A 243 -2.69 13.06 -10.88
C VAL A 243 -2.39 14.25 -11.78
N ASP A 244 -1.94 15.36 -11.19
CA ASP A 244 -1.53 16.56 -11.92
C ASP A 244 -0.06 16.47 -12.35
N GLN A 245 0.74 15.73 -11.59
CA GLN A 245 2.14 15.42 -11.90
C GLN A 245 2.43 13.96 -11.61
N LEU A 246 3.00 13.26 -12.58
CA LEU A 246 3.45 11.87 -12.45
C LEU A 246 4.98 11.84 -12.57
N ILE A 247 5.66 11.82 -11.43
CA ILE A 247 7.10 11.74 -11.34
C ILE A 247 7.51 10.27 -11.45
N VAL A 248 8.37 9.95 -12.41
CA VAL A 248 8.90 8.62 -12.63
C VAL A 248 10.38 8.56 -12.25
N GLY A 249 10.84 7.39 -11.77
CA GLY A 249 12.23 7.22 -11.33
C GLY A 249 12.79 5.83 -11.64
N GLY A 250 14.10 5.67 -11.55
CA GLY A 250 14.81 4.43 -11.84
C GLY A 250 14.71 3.98 -13.30
N GLY A 251 14.66 2.69 -13.54
CA GLY A 251 14.49 2.11 -14.88
C GLY A 251 13.19 2.52 -15.56
N ILE A 252 12.13 2.82 -14.79
CA ILE A 252 10.90 3.40 -15.31
C ILE A 252 11.19 4.77 -15.95
N ALA A 253 11.92 5.66 -15.27
CA ALA A 253 12.28 6.96 -15.82
C ALA A 253 13.14 6.81 -17.10
N ASN A 254 14.07 5.87 -17.14
CA ASN A 254 14.89 5.61 -18.31
C ASN A 254 14.02 5.20 -19.52
N THR A 255 13.01 4.37 -19.32
CA THR A 255 12.07 3.99 -20.38
C THR A 255 11.24 5.21 -20.84
N PHE A 256 10.81 6.08 -19.93
CA PHE A 256 10.10 7.32 -20.27
C PHE A 256 11.00 8.32 -20.98
N MET A 257 12.28 8.45 -20.59
CA MET A 257 13.26 9.28 -21.28
C MET A 257 13.47 8.80 -22.72
N LEU A 258 13.61 7.49 -22.91
CA LEU A 258 13.73 6.88 -24.24
C LEU A 258 12.48 7.14 -25.09
N ALA A 259 11.29 7.02 -24.50
CA ALA A 259 10.01 7.37 -25.16
C ALA A 259 9.92 8.86 -25.54
N ALA A 260 10.58 9.74 -24.77
CA ALA A 260 10.69 11.16 -25.07
C ALA A 260 11.80 11.48 -26.12
N GLY A 261 12.46 10.48 -26.68
CA GLY A 261 13.50 10.65 -27.71
C GLY A 261 14.91 10.92 -27.17
N LEU A 262 15.14 10.72 -25.86
CA LEU A 262 16.45 10.88 -25.25
C LEU A 262 17.27 9.58 -25.32
N LYS A 263 18.61 9.72 -25.42
CA LYS A 263 19.52 8.59 -25.27
C LYS A 263 19.68 8.22 -23.80
N ILE A 264 19.75 6.94 -23.51
CA ILE A 264 19.92 6.41 -22.14
C ILE A 264 21.15 5.49 -21.98
N GLY A 265 21.99 5.36 -23.04
CA GLY A 265 23.17 4.49 -23.03
C GLY A 265 22.81 3.03 -22.74
N LYS A 266 23.56 2.42 -21.79
CA LYS A 266 23.32 1.04 -21.31
C LYS A 266 22.37 0.98 -20.10
N SER A 267 21.63 2.04 -19.83
CA SER A 267 20.73 2.10 -18.68
C SER A 267 19.65 1.05 -18.73
N LEU A 268 19.23 0.57 -17.56
CA LEU A 268 18.10 -0.35 -17.43
C LEU A 268 16.83 0.31 -17.97
N ALA A 269 16.21 -0.31 -18.96
CA ALA A 269 14.96 0.13 -19.57
C ALA A 269 14.21 -1.04 -20.20
N GLU A 270 12.97 -0.82 -20.60
CA GLU A 270 12.14 -1.77 -21.33
C GLU A 270 11.69 -1.17 -22.67
N PRO A 271 12.52 -1.26 -23.73
CA PRO A 271 12.22 -0.68 -25.04
C PRO A 271 10.90 -1.18 -25.65
N ASP A 272 10.50 -2.41 -25.34
CA ASP A 272 9.23 -3.00 -25.82
C ASP A 272 7.99 -2.29 -25.27
N LEU A 273 8.15 -1.48 -24.21
CA LEU A 273 7.07 -0.72 -23.55
C LEU A 273 7.11 0.79 -23.85
N LEU A 274 7.84 1.21 -24.88
CA LEU A 274 7.88 2.61 -25.29
C LEU A 274 6.51 3.15 -25.72
N GLY A 275 5.69 2.29 -26.35
CA GLY A 275 4.30 2.66 -26.74
C GLY A 275 3.44 2.99 -25.53
N GLU A 276 3.54 2.21 -24.48
CA GLU A 276 2.80 2.41 -23.23
C GLU A 276 3.29 3.66 -22.50
N ALA A 277 4.60 3.89 -22.40
CA ALA A 277 5.16 5.10 -21.82
C ALA A 277 4.72 6.35 -22.58
N THR A 278 4.78 6.31 -23.91
CA THR A 278 4.29 7.40 -24.78
C THR A 278 2.80 7.66 -24.56
N ALA A 279 1.98 6.61 -24.44
CA ALA A 279 0.54 6.74 -24.19
C ALA A 279 0.25 7.40 -22.82
N VAL A 280 1.02 7.07 -21.77
CA VAL A 280 0.91 7.71 -20.45
C VAL A 280 1.25 9.20 -20.54
N ILE A 281 2.36 9.56 -21.19
CA ILE A 281 2.74 10.97 -21.40
C ILE A 281 1.65 11.74 -22.14
N ALA A 282 1.12 11.17 -23.22
CA ALA A 282 0.07 11.78 -24.03
C ALA A 282 -1.24 11.96 -23.25
N ALA A 283 -1.65 10.95 -22.47
CA ALA A 283 -2.84 11.00 -21.62
C ALA A 283 -2.74 12.09 -20.55
N MET A 284 -1.58 12.23 -19.91
CA MET A 284 -1.31 13.30 -18.95
C MET A 284 -1.39 14.68 -19.60
N LYS A 285 -0.68 14.86 -20.72
CA LYS A 285 -0.68 16.13 -21.46
C LYS A 285 -2.07 16.54 -21.94
N ALA A 286 -2.87 15.60 -22.42
CA ALA A 286 -4.25 15.87 -22.88
C ALA A 286 -5.18 16.42 -21.77
N ARG A 287 -4.84 16.20 -20.50
CA ARG A 287 -5.55 16.73 -19.32
C ARG A 287 -4.94 18.02 -18.76
N GLY A 288 -3.88 18.55 -19.35
CA GLY A 288 -3.13 19.66 -18.79
C GLY A 288 -2.25 19.28 -17.60
N ALA A 289 -1.97 17.98 -17.44
CA ALA A 289 -1.07 17.42 -16.46
C ALA A 289 0.27 17.04 -17.11
N GLU A 290 1.29 16.69 -16.33
CA GLU A 290 2.61 16.42 -16.88
C GLU A 290 3.28 15.18 -16.27
N VAL A 291 4.17 14.58 -17.07
CA VAL A 291 5.22 13.67 -16.63
C VAL A 291 6.55 14.43 -16.72
N PRO A 292 7.09 14.95 -15.61
CA PRO A 292 8.35 15.70 -15.64
C PRO A 292 9.51 14.78 -16.07
N ILE A 293 10.01 14.97 -17.29
CA ILE A 293 11.18 14.21 -17.79
C ILE A 293 12.46 14.85 -17.22
N PRO A 294 13.42 14.04 -16.73
CA PRO A 294 14.70 14.55 -16.25
C PRO A 294 15.44 15.41 -17.30
N THR A 295 15.99 16.55 -16.88
CA THR A 295 16.80 17.44 -17.71
C THR A 295 18.29 17.18 -17.53
N ASP A 296 18.66 16.63 -16.38
CA ASP A 296 20.00 16.15 -16.06
C ASP A 296 19.93 14.83 -15.28
N VAL A 297 21.00 14.09 -15.32
CA VAL A 297 21.12 12.75 -14.74
C VAL A 297 22.50 12.55 -14.11
N VAL A 298 22.61 11.58 -13.21
CA VAL A 298 23.89 11.12 -12.67
C VAL A 298 24.17 9.74 -13.25
N VAL A 299 25.30 9.64 -13.96
CA VAL A 299 25.69 8.43 -14.68
C VAL A 299 26.97 7.83 -14.13
N ALA A 300 27.15 6.54 -14.37
CA ALA A 300 28.39 5.81 -14.19
C ALA A 300 28.61 4.87 -15.37
N LYS A 301 29.84 4.35 -15.50
CA LYS A 301 30.19 3.36 -16.53
C LYS A 301 29.91 1.91 -16.07
N THR A 302 29.81 1.72 -14.76
CA THR A 302 29.53 0.41 -14.12
C THR A 302 28.53 0.57 -12.99
N PHE A 303 27.78 -0.49 -12.71
CA PHE A 303 26.90 -0.57 -11.56
C PHE A 303 27.68 -1.09 -10.36
N ALA A 304 28.30 -0.18 -9.61
CA ALA A 304 29.09 -0.51 -8.42
C ALA A 304 28.99 0.63 -7.38
N ILE A 305 29.15 0.30 -6.11
CA ILE A 305 29.02 1.27 -5.00
C ILE A 305 30.11 2.34 -5.05
N ASP A 306 31.28 2.01 -5.60
CA ASP A 306 32.45 2.86 -5.76
C ASP A 306 32.62 3.40 -7.19
N ALA A 307 31.60 3.20 -8.05
CA ALA A 307 31.67 3.70 -9.43
C ALA A 307 31.73 5.24 -9.43
N PRO A 308 32.67 5.84 -10.22
CA PRO A 308 32.72 7.28 -10.36
C PRO A 308 31.42 7.85 -10.96
N ALA A 309 30.81 8.79 -10.25
CA ALA A 309 29.58 9.45 -10.67
C ALA A 309 29.89 10.70 -11.50
N THR A 310 29.17 10.90 -12.60
CA THR A 310 29.23 12.09 -13.42
C THR A 310 27.84 12.67 -13.64
N VAL A 311 27.70 13.98 -13.39
CA VAL A 311 26.47 14.70 -13.72
C VAL A 311 26.52 15.10 -15.19
N LYS A 312 25.47 14.76 -15.95
CA LYS A 312 25.33 15.11 -17.37
C LYS A 312 23.95 15.68 -17.65
N LYS A 313 23.84 16.53 -18.66
CA LYS A 313 22.54 16.84 -19.24
C LYS A 313 21.92 15.58 -19.84
N ALA A 314 20.61 15.46 -19.76
CA ALA A 314 19.89 14.30 -20.31
C ALA A 314 20.12 14.11 -21.83
N THR A 315 20.48 15.19 -22.54
CA THR A 315 20.83 15.18 -23.96
C THR A 315 22.27 14.77 -24.27
N GLU A 316 23.13 14.61 -23.24
CA GLU A 316 24.56 14.35 -23.36
C GLU A 316 24.96 12.98 -22.80
N VAL A 317 24.03 12.06 -22.68
CA VAL A 317 24.28 10.68 -22.23
C VAL A 317 25.01 9.92 -23.31
N ASP A 318 26.15 9.31 -22.97
CA ASP A 318 26.94 8.47 -23.87
C ASP A 318 26.36 7.06 -24.01
N ASP A 319 26.75 6.35 -25.06
CA ASP A 319 26.26 5.00 -25.36
C ASP A 319 26.65 3.95 -24.29
N ASP A 320 27.73 4.21 -23.52
CA ASP A 320 28.22 3.33 -22.46
C ASP A 320 27.86 3.81 -21.03
N ASP A 321 27.06 4.87 -20.90
CA ASP A 321 26.59 5.37 -19.62
C ASP A 321 25.46 4.51 -19.04
N LEU A 322 25.47 4.39 -17.71
CA LEU A 322 24.36 3.88 -16.90
C LEU A 322 23.78 5.05 -16.11
N ILE A 323 22.53 5.39 -16.32
CA ILE A 323 21.81 6.38 -15.50
C ILE A 323 21.42 5.72 -14.18
N LEU A 324 21.97 6.23 -13.07
CA LEU A 324 21.79 5.66 -11.74
C LEU A 324 21.05 6.61 -10.77
N ASP A 325 20.90 7.89 -11.14
CA ASP A 325 20.07 8.86 -10.40
C ASP A 325 19.63 9.99 -11.34
N ILE A 326 18.63 10.75 -10.91
CA ILE A 326 18.33 12.06 -11.50
C ILE A 326 19.41 13.05 -11.11
N GLY A 327 19.67 14.03 -11.98
CA GLY A 327 20.64 15.09 -11.69
C GLY A 327 20.14 16.13 -10.68
N PRO A 328 21.06 16.97 -10.18
CA PRO A 328 20.72 17.96 -9.15
C PRO A 328 19.74 19.04 -9.63
N GLU A 329 19.76 19.42 -10.89
CA GLU A 329 18.82 20.38 -11.49
C GLU A 329 17.41 19.79 -11.53
N THR A 330 17.26 18.56 -12.01
CA THR A 330 16.00 17.82 -12.00
C THR A 330 15.47 17.66 -10.57
N ALA A 331 16.33 17.25 -9.63
CA ALA A 331 15.96 17.08 -8.23
C ALA A 331 15.44 18.38 -7.61
N ALA A 332 16.09 19.52 -7.86
CA ALA A 332 15.67 20.83 -7.36
C ALA A 332 14.32 21.26 -7.94
N ARG A 333 14.09 21.03 -9.25
CA ARG A 333 12.82 21.31 -9.90
C ARG A 333 11.69 20.46 -9.30
N LEU A 334 11.90 19.16 -9.16
CA LEU A 334 10.91 18.25 -8.56
C LEU A 334 10.64 18.60 -7.10
N ALA A 335 11.65 18.99 -6.32
CA ALA A 335 11.48 19.46 -4.95
C ALA A 335 10.57 20.68 -4.88
N THR A 336 10.75 21.65 -5.78
CA THR A 336 9.87 22.83 -5.87
C THR A 336 8.43 22.44 -6.16
N GLN A 337 8.20 21.52 -7.10
CA GLN A 337 6.88 21.00 -7.44
C GLN A 337 6.22 20.26 -6.26
N LEU A 338 6.97 19.41 -5.55
CA LEU A 338 6.47 18.69 -4.37
C LEU A 338 6.13 19.62 -3.21
N LYS A 339 6.91 20.67 -2.99
CA LYS A 339 6.60 21.69 -1.97
C LYS A 339 5.33 22.49 -2.29
N ALA A 340 5.01 22.65 -3.58
CA ALA A 340 3.80 23.33 -4.04
C ALA A 340 2.57 22.39 -4.14
N ALA A 341 2.75 21.07 -3.98
CA ALA A 341 1.67 20.11 -4.05
C ALA A 341 0.69 20.25 -2.87
N GLY A 342 -0.56 19.86 -3.08
CA GLY A 342 -1.56 19.72 -2.02
C GLY A 342 -1.60 18.31 -1.45
N THR A 343 -1.30 17.32 -2.30
CA THR A 343 -1.25 15.89 -1.94
C THR A 343 -0.09 15.22 -2.67
N ILE A 344 0.62 14.32 -1.98
CA ILE A 344 1.74 13.55 -2.53
C ILE A 344 1.51 12.06 -2.29
N VAL A 345 1.63 11.26 -3.35
CA VAL A 345 1.69 9.78 -3.27
C VAL A 345 3.09 9.34 -3.62
N TRP A 346 3.77 8.63 -2.72
CA TRP A 346 5.17 8.23 -2.92
C TRP A 346 5.34 6.72 -2.92
N ASN A 347 5.78 6.19 -4.06
CA ASN A 347 6.11 4.77 -4.25
C ASN A 347 7.41 4.60 -5.05
N GLY A 348 8.49 4.40 -4.36
CA GLY A 348 9.82 4.06 -4.87
C GLY A 348 10.83 5.20 -4.91
N PRO A 349 12.12 4.88 -4.72
CA PRO A 349 13.23 5.82 -4.85
C PRO A 349 13.49 6.15 -6.33
N VAL A 350 14.00 7.35 -6.62
CA VAL A 350 14.23 7.83 -7.99
C VAL A 350 15.62 7.51 -8.53
N GLY A 351 16.50 6.95 -7.73
CA GLY A 351 17.85 6.53 -8.07
C GLY A 351 18.31 5.35 -7.22
N VAL A 352 19.56 4.93 -7.41
CA VAL A 352 20.20 3.87 -6.62
C VAL A 352 20.65 4.46 -5.29
N PHE A 353 19.69 4.76 -4.43
CA PHE A 353 19.91 5.51 -3.18
C PHE A 353 20.73 4.73 -2.13
N GLU A 354 20.90 3.44 -2.33
CA GLU A 354 21.78 2.60 -1.53
C GLU A 354 23.26 2.96 -1.72
N PHE A 355 23.60 3.50 -2.88
CA PHE A 355 24.97 3.93 -3.20
C PHE A 355 25.12 5.43 -2.92
N PRO A 356 26.08 5.85 -2.07
CA PRO A 356 26.21 7.26 -1.66
C PRO A 356 26.37 8.25 -2.83
N ALA A 357 27.02 7.82 -3.93
CA ALA A 357 27.22 8.67 -5.10
C ALA A 357 25.93 8.91 -5.93
N PHE A 358 24.87 8.11 -5.70
CA PHE A 358 23.63 8.10 -6.49
C PHE A 358 22.38 8.24 -5.60
N GLU A 359 22.54 8.75 -4.38
CA GLU A 359 21.43 8.93 -3.44
C GLU A 359 20.78 10.32 -3.48
N ASN A 360 21.45 11.31 -4.09
CA ASN A 360 21.05 12.72 -3.97
C ASN A 360 19.63 12.98 -4.46
N GLY A 361 19.21 12.39 -5.56
CA GLY A 361 17.87 12.57 -6.10
C GLY A 361 16.80 12.12 -5.11
N THR A 362 16.92 10.92 -4.57
CA THR A 362 16.00 10.38 -3.57
C THR A 362 16.03 11.18 -2.28
N LYS A 363 17.21 11.60 -1.83
CA LYS A 363 17.37 12.42 -0.62
C LYS A 363 16.68 13.78 -0.74
N VAL A 364 16.88 14.48 -1.85
CA VAL A 364 16.24 15.79 -2.12
C VAL A 364 14.73 15.66 -2.17
N ILE A 365 14.21 14.63 -2.84
CA ILE A 365 12.76 14.34 -2.88
C ILE A 365 12.22 14.03 -1.48
N ALA A 366 12.89 13.18 -0.72
CA ALA A 366 12.49 12.85 0.65
C ALA A 366 12.41 14.09 1.54
N GLN A 367 13.42 14.96 1.47
CA GLN A 367 13.45 16.23 2.20
C GLN A 367 12.34 17.18 1.75
N ALA A 368 12.09 17.28 0.44
CA ALA A 368 11.00 18.11 -0.10
C ALA A 368 9.63 17.64 0.38
N ILE A 369 9.40 16.33 0.45
CA ILE A 369 8.17 15.75 1.01
C ILE A 369 8.06 16.08 2.51
N ALA A 370 9.15 15.91 3.26
CA ALA A 370 9.18 16.22 4.70
C ALA A 370 8.91 17.68 5.02
N GLU A 371 9.36 18.61 4.16
CA GLU A 371 9.19 20.07 4.32
C GLU A 371 7.89 20.58 3.68
N SER A 372 7.20 19.78 2.89
CA SER A 372 5.96 20.16 2.21
C SER A 372 4.79 20.24 3.22
N SER A 373 3.89 21.20 3.01
CA SER A 373 2.61 21.25 3.71
C SER A 373 1.55 20.31 3.11
N ALA A 374 1.90 19.58 2.04
CA ALA A 374 1.02 18.59 1.42
C ALA A 374 0.72 17.43 2.38
N PHE A 375 -0.48 16.86 2.27
CA PHE A 375 -0.71 15.53 2.81
C PHE A 375 0.07 14.52 1.97
N SER A 376 0.95 13.76 2.59
CA SER A 376 1.75 12.73 1.91
C SER A 376 1.38 11.33 2.39
N ILE A 377 1.23 10.40 1.44
CA ILE A 377 1.11 8.97 1.70
C ILE A 377 2.23 8.24 0.99
N ALA A 378 2.92 7.37 1.71
CA ALA A 378 4.04 6.59 1.20
C ALA A 378 3.82 5.10 1.44
N GLY A 379 4.29 4.27 0.50
CA GLY A 379 4.21 2.82 0.65
C GLY A 379 5.15 2.08 -0.31
N GLY A 380 5.41 0.81 0.02
CA GLY A 380 6.38 -0.02 -0.66
C GLY A 380 7.71 -0.12 0.10
N GLY A 381 8.34 -1.30 0.09
CA GLY A 381 9.52 -1.59 0.90
C GLY A 381 10.68 -0.62 0.68
N ASP A 382 11.03 -0.34 -0.58
CA ASP A 382 12.12 0.58 -0.92
C ASP A 382 11.82 2.02 -0.50
N THR A 383 10.53 2.42 -0.53
CA THR A 383 10.10 3.74 -0.05
C THR A 383 10.30 3.85 1.46
N LEU A 384 9.90 2.83 2.21
CA LEU A 384 10.08 2.77 3.66
C LEU A 384 11.56 2.77 4.04
N ALA A 385 12.40 2.07 3.27
CA ALA A 385 13.85 2.08 3.47
C ALA A 385 14.45 3.48 3.25
N ALA A 386 13.99 4.22 2.25
CA ALA A 386 14.42 5.60 2.02
C ALA A 386 13.93 6.54 3.15
N ILE A 387 12.69 6.40 3.59
CA ILE A 387 12.13 7.16 4.72
C ILE A 387 12.99 6.96 5.98
N ALA A 388 13.30 5.70 6.31
CA ALA A 388 14.15 5.36 7.44
C ALA A 388 15.58 5.89 7.30
N LYS A 389 16.18 5.73 6.11
CA LYS A 389 17.54 6.22 5.82
C LYS A 389 17.67 7.73 6.07
N TYR A 390 16.66 8.50 5.70
CA TYR A 390 16.69 9.96 5.83
C TYR A 390 16.00 10.49 7.09
N GLY A 391 15.46 9.61 7.93
CA GLY A 391 14.91 9.96 9.25
C GLY A 391 13.68 10.85 9.20
N ILE A 392 12.82 10.67 8.20
CA ILE A 392 11.65 11.53 7.95
C ILE A 392 10.30 10.86 8.29
N GLU A 393 10.30 9.79 9.07
CA GLU A 393 9.08 9.02 9.41
C GLU A 393 7.99 9.90 10.01
N LYS A 394 8.37 10.87 10.82
CA LYS A 394 7.43 11.75 11.51
C LYS A 394 6.89 12.89 10.65
N GLN A 395 7.54 13.17 9.54
CA GLN A 395 7.17 14.24 8.61
C GLN A 395 6.32 13.74 7.44
N VAL A 396 6.31 12.44 7.16
CA VAL A 396 5.41 11.84 6.18
C VAL A 396 4.01 11.75 6.79
N GLY A 397 3.00 12.23 6.08
CA GLY A 397 1.62 12.29 6.59
C GLY A 397 1.04 10.93 6.93
N TYR A 398 1.30 9.91 6.09
CA TYR A 398 0.95 8.54 6.37
C TYR A 398 1.92 7.55 5.70
N ILE A 399 2.37 6.55 6.43
CA ILE A 399 3.20 5.45 5.93
C ILE A 399 2.35 4.18 5.92
N SER A 400 2.04 3.67 4.72
CA SER A 400 1.21 2.47 4.58
C SER A 400 1.92 1.23 5.11
N THR A 401 1.18 0.44 5.88
CA THR A 401 1.65 -0.81 6.48
C THR A 401 1.59 -2.01 5.53
N GLY A 402 0.89 -1.88 4.39
CA GLY A 402 0.61 -2.98 3.48
C GLY A 402 1.15 -2.78 2.08
N GLY A 403 2.43 -3.09 1.83
CA GLY A 403 3.07 -2.87 0.53
C GLY A 403 2.26 -3.40 -0.66
N GLY A 404 1.87 -4.68 -0.66
CA GLY A 404 1.08 -5.28 -1.75
C GLY A 404 -0.32 -4.70 -1.88
N ALA A 405 -1.03 -4.55 -0.77
CA ALA A 405 -2.37 -3.95 -0.75
C ALA A 405 -2.35 -2.49 -1.21
N PHE A 406 -1.34 -1.72 -0.77
CA PHE A 406 -1.16 -0.33 -1.21
C PHE A 406 -0.93 -0.23 -2.73
N LEU A 407 -0.11 -1.10 -3.30
CA LEU A 407 0.11 -1.14 -4.76
C LEU A 407 -1.19 -1.43 -5.52
N GLU A 408 -2.00 -2.39 -5.06
CA GLU A 408 -3.29 -2.70 -5.69
C GLU A 408 -4.29 -1.53 -5.62
N VAL A 409 -4.24 -0.75 -4.53
CA VAL A 409 -5.02 0.50 -4.45
C VAL A 409 -4.55 1.51 -5.49
N LEU A 410 -3.23 1.67 -5.67
CA LEU A 410 -2.68 2.56 -6.70
C LEU A 410 -3.01 2.09 -8.13
N GLU A 411 -3.16 0.77 -8.34
CA GLU A 411 -3.66 0.18 -9.59
C GLU A 411 -5.14 0.51 -9.88
N GLY A 412 -5.84 1.11 -8.92
CA GLY A 412 -7.26 1.41 -9.04
C GLY A 412 -8.20 0.29 -8.62
N LYS A 413 -7.69 -0.80 -8.05
CA LYS A 413 -8.51 -1.91 -7.56
C LYS A 413 -9.24 -1.57 -6.27
N THR A 414 -10.44 -2.11 -6.12
CA THR A 414 -11.10 -2.18 -4.81
C THR A 414 -10.63 -3.42 -4.09
N LEU A 415 -10.08 -3.26 -2.89
CA LEU A 415 -9.58 -4.41 -2.13
C LEU A 415 -10.74 -5.25 -1.60
N PRO A 416 -10.64 -6.60 -1.62
CA PRO A 416 -11.67 -7.48 -1.09
C PRO A 416 -12.13 -7.14 0.33
N ALA A 417 -11.20 -6.81 1.23
CA ALA A 417 -11.56 -6.42 2.60
C ALA A 417 -12.39 -5.13 2.65
N PHE A 418 -12.07 -4.14 1.80
CA PHE A 418 -12.85 -2.89 1.75
C PHE A 418 -14.24 -3.14 1.18
N GLU A 419 -14.32 -3.94 0.11
CA GLU A 419 -15.59 -4.32 -0.52
C GLU A 419 -16.53 -4.99 0.49
N ILE A 420 -16.06 -6.05 1.17
CA ILE A 420 -16.91 -6.80 2.10
C ILE A 420 -17.33 -5.97 3.31
N LEU A 421 -16.41 -5.20 3.92
CA LEU A 421 -16.74 -4.36 5.07
C LEU A 421 -17.70 -3.24 4.72
N SER A 422 -17.56 -2.64 3.55
CA SER A 422 -18.48 -1.61 3.06
C SER A 422 -19.87 -2.17 2.76
N ARG A 423 -19.94 -3.36 2.13
CA ARG A 423 -21.20 -4.05 1.91
C ARG A 423 -21.91 -4.33 3.24
N ARG A 424 -21.19 -4.86 4.24
CA ARG A 424 -21.74 -5.14 5.57
C ARG A 424 -22.19 -3.89 6.31
N ALA A 425 -21.50 -2.76 6.13
CA ALA A 425 -21.92 -1.48 6.69
C ALA A 425 -23.21 -0.93 6.06
N SER A 426 -23.50 -1.30 4.82
CA SER A 426 -24.76 -0.90 4.16
C SER A 426 -25.96 -1.79 4.49
N GLU A 427 -25.72 -2.96 5.08
CA GLU A 427 -26.76 -3.93 5.49
C GLU A 427 -27.22 -3.74 6.95
N GLN A 428 -26.51 -2.92 7.72
CA GLN A 428 -26.75 -2.61 9.14
C GLN A 428 -27.21 -1.18 9.35
#